data_3aba3f60a4106268f7690d0872982006
#
_entry.id   3aba3f60a4106268f7690d0872982006
#
_cell.length_a   1.000
_cell.length_b   1.000
_cell.length_c   1.000
_cell.angle_alpha   90.00
_cell.angle_beta   90.00
_cell.angle_gamma   90.00
#
_symmetry.space_group_name_H-M   'P 1'
#
loop_
_entity.id
_entity.type
_entity.pdbx_description
1 polymer ?
#
loop_
_entity_poly.entity_id
_entity_poly.type
_entity_poly.pdbx_seq_one_letter_code
_entity_poly.pdbx_strand_id
1 'polypeptide(L)'
;DWLFDQHVFWLGGFYEICYLGLIMDVTSADWQTQLSNSNKHTPIYSGSMVTFIVLLLLAFIGYEILQSIPLRKLPPLVTVLSISAMYLGLLELILFTVQIFKPTILLDGYLLLFPLCCVLLVVRLLLKKIREWNALVQNAEAEHFGTGKIYQNPMLRWCDSILRKAAWWPVLGLVLMFPLLGILIAILMLFGQAPDSVIKAFTETSDWNLSLRQAPQNVMYDEHYLCTVAAGGHEKVVKPIRLGRRHGHEVIVNRQLCIANAFEQVLEERTPGFHRALRHFYDTYGFPVARLIH
;
A
#
# COMPACT_ATOMS: atom_id res chain seq x y z
N ASP A 1 -2.93 7.31 23.88
CA ASP A 1 -2.47 6.11 23.14
C ASP A 1 -3.32 5.81 21.89
N TRP A 2 -4.66 5.69 21.98
CA TRP A 2 -5.53 5.40 20.84
C TRP A 2 -5.41 6.44 19.72
N LEU A 3 -5.42 7.72 20.02
CA LEU A 3 -5.24 8.80 19.03
C LEU A 3 -3.90 8.67 18.29
N PHE A 4 -2.84 8.35 19.00
CA PHE A 4 -1.52 8.14 18.39
C PHE A 4 -1.53 6.96 17.40
N ASP A 5 -2.16 5.86 17.79
CA ASP A 5 -2.26 4.67 16.94
C ASP A 5 -3.06 4.96 15.65
N GLN A 6 -4.16 5.71 15.76
CA GLN A 6 -4.95 6.16 14.62
C GLN A 6 -4.10 7.05 13.68
N HIS A 7 -3.33 7.98 14.24
CA HIS A 7 -2.44 8.82 13.42
C HIS A 7 -1.41 7.98 12.66
N VAL A 8 -0.81 6.98 13.31
CA VAL A 8 0.17 6.09 12.65
C VAL A 8 -0.46 5.37 11.47
N PHE A 9 -1.66 4.79 11.63
CA PHE A 9 -2.33 4.07 10.55
C PHE A 9 -2.71 4.99 9.39
N TRP A 10 -3.39 6.09 9.67
CA TRP A 10 -3.92 6.97 8.61
C TRP A 10 -2.83 7.78 7.93
N LEU A 11 -1.92 8.41 8.70
CA LEU A 11 -0.84 9.19 8.11
C LEU A 11 0.21 8.31 7.44
N GLY A 12 0.52 7.14 8.01
CA GLY A 12 1.46 6.21 7.40
C GLY A 12 0.95 5.67 6.07
N GLY A 13 -0.31 5.22 6.02
CA GLY A 13 -0.94 4.76 4.77
C GLY A 13 -1.07 5.88 3.74
N PHE A 14 -1.45 7.09 4.16
CA PHE A 14 -1.50 8.26 3.27
C PHE A 14 -0.13 8.61 2.71
N TYR A 15 0.92 8.57 3.54
CA TYR A 15 2.29 8.81 3.12
C TYR A 15 2.73 7.80 2.05
N GLU A 16 2.45 6.50 2.23
CA GLU A 16 2.78 5.49 1.22
C GLU A 16 2.06 5.73 -0.11
N ILE A 17 0.78 6.05 -0.08
CA ILE A 17 0.01 6.37 -1.30
C ILE A 17 0.61 7.59 -2.01
N CYS A 18 0.93 8.64 -1.27
CA CYS A 18 1.57 9.84 -1.84
C CYS A 18 2.96 9.52 -2.40
N TYR A 19 3.75 8.70 -1.71
CA TYR A 19 5.08 8.31 -2.16
C TYR A 19 5.00 7.52 -3.47
N LEU A 20 4.11 6.54 -3.56
CA LEU A 20 3.90 5.76 -4.79
C LEU A 20 3.47 6.64 -5.96
N GLY A 21 2.49 7.52 -5.77
CA GLY A 21 1.96 8.36 -6.84
C GLY A 21 2.90 9.49 -7.27
N LEU A 22 3.55 10.18 -6.32
CA LEU A 22 4.33 11.40 -6.59
C LEU A 22 5.82 11.14 -6.82
N ILE A 23 6.37 10.10 -6.21
CA ILE A 23 7.82 9.83 -6.25
C ILE A 23 8.15 8.65 -7.16
N MET A 24 7.31 7.63 -7.18
CA MET A 24 7.55 6.42 -7.98
C MET A 24 6.79 6.39 -9.30
N ASP A 25 6.02 7.44 -9.64
CA ASP A 25 5.23 7.57 -10.88
C ASP A 25 4.24 6.40 -11.08
N VAL A 26 3.64 5.92 -9.98
CA VAL A 26 2.68 4.80 -10.01
C VAL A 26 1.32 5.31 -10.45
N THR A 27 0.75 4.64 -11.45
CA THR A 27 -0.61 4.90 -11.93
C THR A 27 -1.60 3.87 -11.34
N SER A 28 -2.88 4.11 -11.52
CA SER A 28 -3.95 3.14 -11.20
C SER A 28 -4.20 2.11 -12.31
N ALA A 29 -3.41 2.14 -13.38
CA ALA A 29 -3.60 1.26 -14.52
C ALA A 29 -3.03 -0.13 -14.29
N ASP A 30 -3.77 -1.16 -14.71
CA ASP A 30 -3.29 -2.55 -14.72
C ASP A 30 -2.28 -2.79 -15.85
N TRP A 31 -1.54 -3.88 -15.73
CA TRP A 31 -0.43 -4.27 -16.61
C TRP A 31 -0.76 -4.34 -18.10
N GLN A 32 -2.05 -4.53 -18.49
CA GLN A 32 -2.48 -4.57 -19.89
C GLN A 32 -2.45 -3.20 -20.57
N THR A 33 -2.50 -2.12 -19.78
CA THR A 33 -2.59 -0.76 -20.28
C THR A 33 -1.20 -0.29 -20.71
N GLN A 34 -1.07 0.24 -21.93
CA GLN A 34 0.15 0.87 -22.35
C GLN A 34 0.34 2.22 -21.65
N LEU A 35 1.42 2.36 -20.93
CA LEU A 35 1.75 3.59 -20.21
C LEU A 35 2.68 4.49 -21.02
N SER A 36 2.95 5.67 -20.50
CA SER A 36 3.86 6.66 -21.10
C SER A 36 5.01 7.01 -20.17
N ASN A 37 6.13 7.38 -20.73
CA ASN A 37 7.34 7.85 -20.05
C ASN A 37 7.81 6.87 -18.94
N SER A 38 8.04 7.38 -17.71
CA SER A 38 8.51 6.63 -16.56
C SER A 38 7.38 6.01 -15.72
N ASN A 39 6.12 6.17 -16.15
CA ASN A 39 4.98 5.68 -15.38
C ASN A 39 5.06 4.17 -15.16
N LYS A 40 4.60 3.74 -13.98
CA LYS A 40 4.51 2.33 -13.58
C LYS A 40 3.06 1.93 -13.36
N HIS A 41 2.80 0.65 -13.57
CA HIS A 41 1.49 0.06 -13.30
C HIS A 41 1.21 -0.02 -11.80
N THR A 42 -0.06 -0.20 -11.44
CA THR A 42 -0.46 -0.42 -10.04
C THR A 42 0.29 -1.62 -9.44
N PRO A 43 0.78 -1.52 -8.19
CA PRO A 43 1.41 -2.66 -7.50
C PRO A 43 0.41 -3.72 -7.04
N ILE A 44 -0.90 -3.43 -7.10
CA ILE A 44 -1.99 -4.33 -6.75
C ILE A 44 -2.93 -4.44 -7.94
N TYR A 45 -3.21 -5.66 -8.36
CA TYR A 45 -4.12 -5.94 -9.46
C TYR A 45 -5.55 -5.48 -9.14
N SER A 46 -6.16 -4.69 -10.02
CA SER A 46 -7.49 -4.10 -9.79
C SER A 46 -8.58 -5.14 -9.54
N GLY A 47 -8.54 -6.29 -10.25
CA GLY A 47 -9.48 -7.39 -10.07
C GLY A 47 -9.43 -8.04 -8.68
N SER A 48 -8.35 -7.87 -7.94
CA SER A 48 -8.16 -8.37 -6.57
C SER A 48 -8.24 -7.27 -5.50
N MET A 49 -8.48 -6.02 -5.88
CA MET A 49 -8.48 -4.87 -4.98
C MET A 49 -9.51 -5.02 -3.85
N VAL A 50 -10.68 -5.61 -4.14
CA VAL A 50 -11.71 -5.86 -3.12
C VAL A 50 -11.18 -6.82 -2.05
N THR A 51 -10.51 -7.90 -2.45
CA THR A 51 -9.91 -8.85 -1.50
C THR A 51 -8.87 -8.17 -0.64
N PHE A 52 -7.98 -7.39 -1.23
CA PHE A 52 -6.95 -6.62 -0.54
C PHE A 52 -7.56 -5.66 0.49
N ILE A 53 -8.53 -4.84 0.10
CA ILE A 53 -9.18 -3.90 1.01
C ILE A 53 -9.91 -4.61 2.16
N VAL A 54 -10.60 -5.72 1.88
CA VAL A 54 -11.36 -6.47 2.90
C VAL A 54 -10.42 -7.08 3.94
N LEU A 55 -9.25 -7.60 3.54
CA LEU A 55 -8.23 -8.10 4.47
C LEU A 55 -7.69 -7.01 5.37
N LEU A 56 -7.36 -5.84 4.83
CA LEU A 56 -6.92 -4.69 5.63
C LEU A 56 -8.00 -4.20 6.59
N LEU A 57 -9.26 -4.11 6.14
CA LEU A 57 -10.38 -3.73 7.00
C LEU A 57 -10.61 -4.73 8.12
N LEU A 58 -10.52 -6.03 7.84
CA LEU A 58 -10.63 -7.08 8.84
C LEU A 58 -9.53 -6.95 9.91
N ALA A 59 -8.30 -6.68 9.49
CA ALA A 59 -7.18 -6.45 10.41
C ALA A 59 -7.39 -5.21 11.28
N PHE A 60 -7.86 -4.12 10.68
CA PHE A 60 -8.19 -2.89 11.40
C PHE A 60 -9.33 -3.11 12.41
N ILE A 61 -10.40 -3.81 12.03
CA ILE A 61 -11.49 -4.18 12.93
C ILE A 61 -10.97 -5.04 14.09
N GLY A 62 -10.12 -6.04 13.82
CA GLY A 62 -9.49 -6.87 14.85
C GLY A 62 -8.67 -6.04 15.84
N TYR A 63 -7.92 -5.05 15.34
CA TYR A 63 -7.16 -4.11 16.16
C TYR A 63 -8.10 -3.26 17.04
N GLU A 64 -9.14 -2.66 16.47
CA GLU A 64 -10.10 -1.82 17.20
C GLU A 64 -10.87 -2.59 18.28
N ILE A 65 -11.29 -3.82 17.99
CA ILE A 65 -11.94 -4.69 18.98
C ILE A 65 -11.04 -4.87 20.20
N LEU A 66 -9.77 -5.23 19.97
CA LEU A 66 -8.83 -5.45 21.08
C LEU A 66 -8.46 -4.16 21.79
N GLN A 67 -8.29 -3.05 21.06
CA GLN A 67 -7.90 -1.77 21.66
C GLN A 67 -9.03 -1.16 22.50
N SER A 68 -10.27 -1.20 22.00
CA SER A 68 -11.41 -0.47 22.59
C SER A 68 -12.18 -1.27 23.63
N ILE A 69 -12.21 -2.61 23.51
CA ILE A 69 -13.01 -3.45 24.41
C ILE A 69 -12.11 -4.08 25.48
N PRO A 70 -12.43 -3.90 26.78
CA PRO A 70 -11.69 -4.55 27.84
C PRO A 70 -11.88 -6.08 27.79
N LEU A 71 -10.84 -6.84 28.07
CA LEU A 71 -10.84 -8.31 27.97
C LEU A 71 -11.94 -8.97 28.82
N ARG A 72 -12.32 -8.37 29.94
CA ARG A 72 -13.42 -8.86 30.79
C ARG A 72 -14.75 -9.02 30.04
N LYS A 73 -14.95 -8.28 28.93
CA LYS A 73 -16.17 -8.34 28.11
C LYS A 73 -16.00 -9.14 26.81
N LEU A 74 -14.76 -9.55 26.48
CA LEU A 74 -14.45 -10.26 25.25
C LEU A 74 -14.38 -11.77 25.48
N PRO A 75 -15.12 -12.59 24.71
CA PRO A 75 -14.90 -14.03 24.68
C PRO A 75 -13.47 -14.37 24.23
N PRO A 76 -12.80 -15.38 24.83
CA PRO A 76 -11.43 -15.75 24.44
C PRO A 76 -11.26 -16.07 22.95
N LEU A 77 -12.27 -16.69 22.34
CA LEU A 77 -12.26 -16.97 20.91
C LEU A 77 -12.23 -15.67 20.06
N VAL A 78 -13.03 -14.68 20.44
CA VAL A 78 -13.04 -13.38 19.73
C VAL A 78 -11.67 -12.70 19.86
N THR A 79 -11.06 -12.78 21.04
CA THR A 79 -9.70 -12.27 21.26
C THR A 79 -8.70 -12.90 20.30
N VAL A 80 -8.69 -14.23 20.18
CA VAL A 80 -7.75 -14.94 19.30
C VAL A 80 -8.06 -14.69 17.83
N LEU A 81 -9.34 -14.64 17.43
CA LEU A 81 -9.71 -14.30 16.04
C LEU A 81 -9.33 -12.88 15.68
N SER A 82 -9.44 -11.91 16.59
CA SER A 82 -8.95 -10.55 16.39
C SER A 82 -7.43 -10.51 16.18
N ILE A 83 -6.69 -11.33 16.93
CA ILE A 83 -5.24 -11.48 16.71
C ILE A 83 -4.95 -12.10 15.34
N SER A 84 -5.71 -13.13 14.96
CA SER A 84 -5.59 -13.76 13.62
C SER A 84 -5.84 -12.76 12.50
N ALA A 85 -6.85 -11.91 12.65
CA ALA A 85 -7.18 -10.85 11.70
C ALA A 85 -6.03 -9.82 11.56
N MET A 86 -5.46 -9.39 12.69
CA MET A 86 -4.29 -8.49 12.67
C MET A 86 -3.09 -9.13 11.98
N TYR A 87 -2.85 -10.44 12.18
CA TYR A 87 -1.75 -11.15 11.51
C TYR A 87 -1.96 -11.26 10.00
N LEU A 88 -3.20 -11.44 9.53
CA LEU A 88 -3.52 -11.40 8.11
C LEU A 88 -3.14 -10.04 7.51
N GLY A 89 -3.56 -8.94 8.13
CA GLY A 89 -3.21 -7.61 7.64
C GLY A 89 -1.71 -7.31 7.72
N LEU A 90 -1.00 -7.75 8.76
CA LEU A 90 0.46 -7.62 8.82
C LEU A 90 1.15 -8.40 7.72
N LEU A 91 0.71 -9.63 7.43
CA LEU A 91 1.25 -10.43 6.34
C LEU A 91 1.04 -9.74 5.00
N GLU A 92 -0.16 -9.23 4.77
CA GLU A 92 -0.51 -8.49 3.56
C GLU A 92 0.33 -7.21 3.40
N LEU A 93 0.50 -6.44 4.49
CA LEU A 93 1.33 -5.24 4.50
C LEU A 93 2.81 -5.55 4.24
N ILE A 94 3.33 -6.66 4.80
CA ILE A 94 4.69 -7.14 4.53
C ILE A 94 4.83 -7.53 3.05
N LEU A 95 3.88 -8.28 2.50
CA LEU A 95 3.89 -8.66 1.08
C LEU A 95 3.81 -7.43 0.18
N PHE A 96 2.98 -6.45 0.51
CA PHE A 96 2.90 -5.18 -0.20
C PHE A 96 4.23 -4.43 -0.16
N THR A 97 4.86 -4.36 1.02
CA THR A 97 6.18 -3.73 1.17
C THR A 97 7.24 -4.46 0.32
N VAL A 98 7.27 -5.80 0.35
CA VAL A 98 8.16 -6.59 -0.51
C VAL A 98 7.89 -6.31 -1.99
N GLN A 99 6.63 -6.16 -2.38
CA GLN A 99 6.24 -5.84 -3.75
C GLN A 99 6.86 -4.54 -4.24
N ILE A 100 6.77 -3.47 -3.45
CA ILE A 100 7.16 -2.10 -3.87
C ILE A 100 8.61 -1.74 -3.56
N PHE A 101 9.24 -2.40 -2.59
CA PHE A 101 10.58 -2.04 -2.11
C PHE A 101 11.66 -2.44 -3.11
N LYS A 102 12.45 -1.44 -3.55
CA LYS A 102 13.65 -1.63 -4.40
C LYS A 102 14.88 -1.10 -3.66
N PRO A 103 15.83 -1.94 -3.25
CA PRO A 103 16.97 -1.54 -2.41
C PRO A 103 17.98 -0.63 -3.09
N THR A 104 17.73 -0.22 -4.32
CA THR A 104 18.64 0.61 -5.13
C THR A 104 18.57 2.10 -4.80
N ILE A 105 17.54 2.56 -4.12
CA ILE A 105 17.31 3.97 -3.78
C ILE A 105 17.26 4.10 -2.26
N LEU A 106 18.13 4.95 -1.69
CA LEU A 106 18.18 5.19 -0.24
C LEU A 106 16.85 5.72 0.32
N LEU A 107 16.10 6.47 -0.49
CA LEU A 107 14.78 7.01 -0.16
C LEU A 107 13.72 5.92 0.02
N ASP A 108 13.85 4.77 -0.64
CA ASP A 108 12.89 3.66 -0.49
C ASP A 108 12.91 3.04 0.93
N GLY A 109 13.95 3.31 1.71
CA GLY A 109 14.01 2.92 3.12
C GLY A 109 12.87 3.49 3.97
N TYR A 110 12.29 4.63 3.58
CA TYR A 110 11.12 5.18 4.27
C TYR A 110 9.87 4.30 4.15
N LEU A 111 9.73 3.51 3.08
CA LEU A 111 8.63 2.56 2.91
C LEU A 111 8.63 1.44 3.97
N LEU A 112 9.75 1.21 4.63
CA LEU A 112 9.85 0.23 5.73
C LEU A 112 9.32 0.77 7.06
N LEU A 113 9.17 2.08 7.22
CA LEU A 113 8.76 2.68 8.50
C LEU A 113 7.32 2.36 8.85
N PHE A 114 6.41 2.45 7.89
CA PHE A 114 4.98 2.19 8.14
C PHE A 114 4.71 0.75 8.54
N PRO A 115 5.15 -0.29 7.80
CA PRO A 115 4.97 -1.68 8.24
C PRO A 115 5.66 -1.97 9.57
N LEU A 116 6.86 -1.41 9.82
CA LEU A 116 7.52 -1.55 11.12
C LEU A 116 6.69 -0.96 12.25
N CYS A 117 6.14 0.24 12.08
CA CYS A 117 5.25 0.86 13.05
C CYS A 117 4.00 0.00 13.30
N CYS A 118 3.37 -0.54 12.27
CA CYS A 118 2.22 -1.44 12.40
C CYS A 118 2.56 -2.71 13.19
N VAL A 119 3.71 -3.33 12.91
CA VAL A 119 4.20 -4.48 13.68
C VAL A 119 4.38 -4.12 15.16
N LEU A 120 5.02 -2.99 15.45
CA LEU A 120 5.25 -2.53 16.82
C LEU A 120 3.93 -2.23 17.56
N LEU A 121 2.93 -1.65 16.89
CA LEU A 121 1.60 -1.40 17.44
C LEU A 121 0.88 -2.72 17.80
N VAL A 122 0.92 -3.70 16.91
CA VAL A 122 0.33 -5.02 17.15
C VAL A 122 1.04 -5.73 18.32
N VAL A 123 2.37 -5.74 18.34
CA VAL A 123 3.14 -6.35 19.45
C VAL A 123 2.82 -5.65 20.78
N ARG A 124 2.80 -4.32 20.80
CA ARG A 124 2.44 -3.55 21.99
C ARG A 124 1.04 -3.90 22.49
N LEU A 125 0.06 -3.99 21.57
CA LEU A 125 -1.32 -4.34 21.92
C LEU A 125 -1.42 -5.76 22.48
N LEU A 126 -0.76 -6.72 21.85
CA LEU A 126 -0.70 -8.11 22.34
C LEU A 126 -0.11 -8.20 23.76
N LEU A 127 1.03 -7.56 23.99
CA LEU A 127 1.68 -7.55 25.31
C LEU A 127 0.78 -6.88 26.37
N LYS A 128 0.11 -5.77 26.01
CA LYS A 128 -0.87 -5.11 26.88
C LYS A 128 -2.01 -6.07 27.25
N LYS A 129 -2.58 -6.77 26.26
CA LYS A 129 -3.70 -7.70 26.49
C LYS A 129 -3.30 -8.96 27.27
N ILE A 130 -2.12 -9.50 27.04
CA ILE A 130 -1.59 -10.61 27.83
C ILE A 130 -1.39 -10.20 29.30
N ARG A 131 -0.86 -9.00 29.56
CA ARG A 131 -0.70 -8.46 30.91
C ARG A 131 -2.06 -8.23 31.59
N GLU A 132 -3.03 -7.64 30.88
CA GLU A 132 -4.40 -7.44 31.35
C GLU A 132 -5.03 -8.78 31.77
N TRP A 133 -4.90 -9.81 30.93
CA TRP A 133 -5.40 -11.16 31.25
C TRP A 133 -4.77 -11.76 32.50
N ASN A 134 -3.44 -11.73 32.60
CA ASN A 134 -2.72 -12.28 33.71
C ASN A 134 -3.11 -11.58 35.04
N ALA A 135 -3.36 -10.28 35.01
CA ALA A 135 -3.86 -9.52 36.17
C ALA A 135 -5.28 -9.97 36.56
N LEU A 136 -6.17 -10.19 35.58
CA LEU A 136 -7.53 -10.73 35.84
C LEU A 136 -7.50 -12.12 36.45
N VAL A 137 -6.62 -12.99 35.98
CA VAL A 137 -6.46 -14.36 36.51
C VAL A 137 -5.94 -14.32 37.95
N GLN A 138 -4.97 -13.47 38.28
CA GLN A 138 -4.41 -13.32 39.61
C GLN A 138 -5.45 -12.80 40.61
N ASN A 139 -6.37 -11.94 40.18
CA ASN A 139 -7.40 -11.35 41.03
C ASN A 139 -8.65 -12.25 41.17
N ALA A 140 -8.60 -13.54 40.79
CA ALA A 140 -9.71 -14.49 40.76
C ALA A 140 -10.97 -14.03 39.97
N GLU A 141 -10.87 -12.95 39.22
CA GLU A 141 -11.96 -12.43 38.37
C GLU A 141 -12.16 -13.24 37.09
N ALA A 142 -11.20 -14.11 36.77
CA ALA A 142 -11.21 -14.90 35.54
C ALA A 142 -12.26 -16.03 35.53
N GLU A 143 -12.79 -16.44 36.67
CA GLU A 143 -13.88 -17.45 36.74
C GLU A 143 -15.18 -16.95 36.07
N HIS A 144 -15.39 -15.65 36.06
CA HIS A 144 -16.53 -15.01 35.38
C HIS A 144 -16.27 -14.63 33.92
N PHE A 145 -15.11 -15.00 33.43
CA PHE A 145 -14.69 -14.67 32.08
C PHE A 145 -15.24 -15.67 31.04
N GLY A 146 -15.99 -15.18 30.13
CA GLY A 146 -16.78 -15.99 29.22
C GLY A 146 -18.09 -16.43 29.85
N THR A 147 -19.04 -16.86 29.08
CA THR A 147 -20.44 -17.11 29.44
C THR A 147 -20.70 -18.10 30.56
N GLY A 148 -19.72 -18.47 31.36
CA GLY A 148 -19.87 -19.47 32.46
C GLY A 148 -20.36 -20.86 31.99
N LYS A 149 -20.45 -21.07 30.67
CA LYS A 149 -20.94 -22.32 30.09
C LYS A 149 -19.91 -23.42 30.31
N ILE A 150 -20.26 -24.37 31.13
CA ILE A 150 -19.52 -25.62 31.23
C ILE A 150 -19.88 -26.45 29.99
N TYR A 151 -18.94 -26.56 29.05
CA TYR A 151 -19.14 -27.40 27.87
C TYR A 151 -19.19 -28.89 28.29
N GLN A 152 -20.27 -29.57 27.93
CA GLN A 152 -20.39 -31.02 28.18
C GLN A 152 -19.49 -31.84 27.24
N ASN A 153 -19.22 -31.30 26.01
CA ASN A 153 -18.34 -31.94 25.03
C ASN A 153 -16.87 -31.81 25.47
N PRO A 154 -16.12 -32.93 25.61
CA PRO A 154 -14.72 -32.91 26.04
C PRO A 154 -13.80 -32.12 25.11
N MET A 155 -14.08 -32.11 23.79
CA MET A 155 -13.30 -31.35 22.82
C MET A 155 -13.48 -29.84 23.00
N LEU A 156 -14.72 -29.38 23.25
CA LEU A 156 -14.99 -27.96 23.49
C LEU A 156 -14.39 -27.50 24.83
N ARG A 157 -14.38 -28.36 25.84
CA ARG A 157 -13.70 -28.10 27.12
C ARG A 157 -12.19 -27.93 26.95
N TRP A 158 -11.58 -28.81 26.15
CA TRP A 158 -10.16 -28.74 25.85
C TRP A 158 -9.82 -27.44 25.08
N CYS A 159 -10.57 -27.09 24.01
CA CYS A 159 -10.42 -25.83 23.30
C CYS A 159 -10.55 -24.62 24.25
N ASP A 160 -11.58 -24.58 25.10
CA ASP A 160 -11.77 -23.48 26.04
C ASP A 160 -10.59 -23.37 27.03
N SER A 161 -10.06 -24.52 27.49
CA SER A 161 -8.89 -24.54 28.40
C SER A 161 -7.62 -23.96 27.79
N ILE A 162 -7.43 -24.15 26.48
CA ILE A 162 -6.29 -23.58 25.74
C ILE A 162 -6.52 -22.09 25.49
N LEU A 163 -7.71 -21.71 25.06
CA LEU A 163 -8.08 -20.31 24.79
C LEU A 163 -7.97 -19.42 26.04
N ARG A 164 -8.15 -19.98 27.23
CA ARG A 164 -7.97 -19.27 28.52
C ARG A 164 -6.51 -19.04 28.90
N LYS A 165 -5.53 -19.65 28.20
CA LYS A 165 -4.10 -19.47 28.47
C LYS A 165 -3.55 -18.35 27.54
N ALA A 166 -3.46 -17.12 28.04
CA ALA A 166 -3.01 -15.96 27.25
C ALA A 166 -1.62 -16.14 26.60
N ALA A 167 -0.75 -16.94 27.21
CA ALA A 167 0.56 -17.26 26.64
C ALA A 167 0.48 -17.97 25.27
N TRP A 168 -0.64 -18.66 25.00
CA TRP A 168 -0.86 -19.34 23.71
C TRP A 168 -1.54 -18.45 22.64
N TRP A 169 -2.06 -17.29 23.02
CA TRP A 169 -2.78 -16.43 22.06
C TRP A 169 -1.98 -16.05 20.82
N PRO A 170 -0.68 -15.69 20.90
CA PRO A 170 0.10 -15.41 19.70
C PRO A 170 0.18 -16.62 18.76
N VAL A 171 0.40 -17.81 19.30
CA VAL A 171 0.51 -19.06 18.53
C VAL A 171 -0.86 -19.46 17.96
N LEU A 172 -1.91 -19.41 18.78
CA LEU A 172 -3.27 -19.70 18.33
C LEU A 172 -3.74 -18.72 17.27
N GLY A 173 -3.39 -17.44 17.41
CA GLY A 173 -3.66 -16.43 16.40
C GLY A 173 -3.02 -16.77 15.06
N LEU A 174 -1.78 -17.23 15.07
CA LEU A 174 -1.09 -17.67 13.87
C LEU A 174 -1.73 -18.92 13.24
N VAL A 175 -2.12 -19.90 14.05
CA VAL A 175 -2.78 -21.13 13.57
C VAL A 175 -4.17 -20.83 13.02
N LEU A 176 -4.97 -20.03 13.74
CA LEU A 176 -6.34 -19.69 13.32
C LEU A 176 -6.39 -18.68 12.16
N MET A 177 -5.28 -18.02 11.85
CA MET A 177 -5.19 -17.15 10.69
C MET A 177 -5.52 -17.89 9.38
N PHE A 178 -5.08 -19.15 9.23
CA PHE A 178 -5.33 -19.93 8.00
C PHE A 178 -6.81 -20.29 7.80
N PRO A 179 -7.53 -20.89 8.78
CA PRO A 179 -8.96 -21.13 8.60
C PRO A 179 -9.77 -19.83 8.49
N LEU A 180 -9.37 -18.75 9.17
CA LEU A 180 -10.02 -17.44 9.02
C LEU A 180 -9.88 -16.92 7.58
N LEU A 181 -8.67 -17.01 7.00
CA LEU A 181 -8.44 -16.66 5.60
C LEU A 181 -9.28 -17.53 4.66
N GLY A 182 -9.34 -18.85 4.90
CA GLY A 182 -10.15 -19.77 4.09
C GLY A 182 -11.64 -19.43 4.10
N ILE A 183 -12.19 -19.10 5.28
CA ILE A 183 -13.60 -18.66 5.42
C ILE A 183 -13.81 -17.33 4.67
N LEU A 184 -12.87 -16.40 4.81
CA LEU A 184 -12.97 -15.10 4.15
C LEU A 184 -12.94 -15.24 2.63
N ILE A 185 -12.01 -16.05 2.10
CA ILE A 185 -11.95 -16.35 0.66
C ILE A 185 -13.27 -16.97 0.18
N ALA A 186 -13.81 -17.96 0.93
CA ALA A 186 -15.08 -18.57 0.58
C ALA A 186 -16.24 -17.55 0.52
N ILE A 187 -16.27 -16.61 1.45
CA ILE A 187 -17.23 -15.50 1.44
C ILE A 187 -17.00 -14.60 0.23
N LEU A 188 -15.77 -14.18 -0.04
CA LEU A 188 -15.42 -13.31 -1.15
C LEU A 188 -15.73 -13.95 -2.52
N MET A 189 -15.60 -15.27 -2.64
CA MET A 189 -16.01 -16.00 -3.84
C MET A 189 -17.52 -15.87 -4.12
N LEU A 190 -18.38 -15.78 -3.12
CA LEU A 190 -19.80 -15.50 -3.30
C LEU A 190 -20.06 -14.11 -3.88
N PHE A 191 -19.11 -13.18 -3.72
CA PHE A 191 -19.15 -11.83 -4.29
C PHE A 191 -18.29 -11.70 -5.56
N GLY A 192 -17.94 -12.82 -6.19
CA GLY A 192 -17.27 -12.83 -7.50
C GLY A 192 -15.75 -12.71 -7.46
N GLN A 193 -15.13 -12.77 -6.28
CA GLN A 193 -13.66 -12.83 -6.21
C GLN A 193 -13.13 -14.22 -6.54
N ALA A 194 -11.97 -14.27 -7.20
CA ALA A 194 -11.33 -15.55 -7.50
C ALA A 194 -10.76 -16.20 -6.21
N PRO A 195 -10.71 -17.54 -6.12
CA PRO A 195 -10.18 -18.23 -4.92
C PRO A 195 -8.70 -17.91 -4.65
N ASP A 196 -7.95 -17.55 -5.68
CA ASP A 196 -6.55 -17.18 -5.64
C ASP A 196 -6.33 -15.64 -5.67
N SER A 197 -7.39 -14.85 -5.42
CA SER A 197 -7.33 -13.38 -5.49
C SER A 197 -6.28 -12.76 -4.56
N VAL A 198 -6.00 -13.38 -3.41
CA VAL A 198 -4.93 -12.94 -2.49
C VAL A 198 -3.56 -13.00 -3.15
N ILE A 199 -3.29 -14.07 -3.92
CA ILE A 199 -2.04 -14.25 -4.65
C ILE A 199 -2.03 -13.35 -5.89
N LYS A 200 -3.12 -13.35 -6.65
CA LYS A 200 -3.28 -12.54 -7.86
C LYS A 200 -3.13 -11.05 -7.59
N ALA A 201 -3.49 -10.56 -6.41
CA ALA A 201 -3.28 -9.17 -6.01
C ALA A 201 -1.86 -8.68 -6.29
N PHE A 202 -0.86 -9.52 -6.10
CA PHE A 202 0.55 -9.19 -6.26
C PHE A 202 1.16 -9.74 -7.55
N THR A 203 0.67 -10.88 -8.05
CA THR A 203 1.29 -11.58 -9.20
C THR A 203 0.73 -11.18 -10.56
N GLU A 204 -0.56 -10.77 -10.62
CA GLU A 204 -1.20 -10.25 -11.84
C GLU A 204 -0.88 -8.76 -12.07
N THR A 205 0.34 -8.37 -11.80
CA THR A 205 0.89 -7.02 -11.94
C THR A 205 2.13 -7.04 -12.85
N SER A 206 2.64 -5.86 -13.20
CA SER A 206 3.90 -5.63 -13.90
C SER A 206 4.74 -4.61 -13.14
N ASP A 207 6.03 -4.52 -13.43
CA ASP A 207 6.99 -3.53 -12.91
C ASP A 207 7.43 -3.74 -11.46
N TRP A 208 6.90 -4.71 -10.73
CA TRP A 208 7.11 -4.92 -9.30
C TRP A 208 7.80 -6.26 -8.99
N ASN A 209 8.28 -6.43 -7.75
CA ASN A 209 9.11 -7.56 -7.37
C ASN A 209 8.40 -8.93 -7.47
N LEU A 210 7.10 -8.99 -7.18
CA LEU A 210 6.30 -10.22 -7.23
C LEU A 210 5.49 -10.35 -8.52
N SER A 211 5.66 -9.42 -9.46
CA SER A 211 4.93 -9.41 -10.73
C SER A 211 5.32 -10.58 -11.62
N LEU A 212 4.32 -11.24 -12.22
CA LEU A 212 4.50 -12.31 -13.19
C LEU A 212 4.06 -11.91 -14.61
N ARG A 213 3.51 -10.70 -14.78
CA ARG A 213 3.05 -10.20 -16.08
C ARG A 213 4.09 -9.27 -16.71
N GLN A 214 4.08 -9.25 -18.04
CA GLN A 214 4.87 -8.30 -18.83
C GLN A 214 3.91 -7.30 -19.46
N ALA A 215 4.08 -6.05 -19.13
CA ALA A 215 3.31 -4.97 -19.73
C ALA A 215 3.85 -4.61 -21.12
N PRO A 216 3.01 -3.97 -21.96
CA PRO A 216 3.48 -3.30 -23.18
C PRO A 216 4.56 -2.27 -22.84
N GLN A 217 5.52 -2.09 -23.74
CA GLN A 217 6.55 -1.06 -23.54
C GLN A 217 5.92 0.34 -23.45
N ASN A 218 6.42 1.14 -22.51
CA ASN A 218 5.97 2.53 -22.37
C ASN A 218 6.25 3.33 -23.63
N VAL A 219 5.28 4.14 -24.02
CA VAL A 219 5.48 5.11 -25.09
C VAL A 219 6.22 6.33 -24.55
N MET A 220 7.39 6.58 -25.09
CA MET A 220 8.17 7.77 -24.70
C MET A 220 7.66 8.98 -25.48
N TYR A 221 6.99 9.90 -24.78
CA TYR A 221 6.62 11.19 -25.33
C TYR A 221 7.74 12.19 -25.12
N ASP A 222 7.87 13.13 -26.07
CA ASP A 222 8.83 14.23 -25.93
C ASP A 222 8.45 15.11 -24.73
N GLU A 223 9.33 15.13 -23.76
CA GLU A 223 9.08 15.74 -22.45
C GLU A 223 8.97 17.27 -22.46
N HIS A 224 9.28 17.91 -23.60
CA HIS A 224 9.24 19.36 -23.76
C HIS A 224 8.20 19.84 -24.79
N TYR A 225 7.07 19.12 -24.88
CA TYR A 225 6.04 19.39 -25.87
C TYR A 225 5.53 20.84 -25.85
N LEU A 226 5.35 21.46 -24.68
CA LEU A 226 4.92 22.87 -24.61
C LEU A 226 5.99 23.82 -25.08
N CYS A 227 7.26 23.58 -24.74
CA CYS A 227 8.37 24.38 -25.22
C CYS A 227 8.60 24.19 -26.71
N THR A 228 8.41 22.97 -27.22
CA THR A 228 8.53 22.64 -28.64
C THR A 228 7.41 23.29 -29.46
N VAL A 229 6.16 23.21 -28.98
CA VAL A 229 5.01 23.91 -29.59
C VAL A 229 5.19 25.41 -29.53
N ALA A 230 5.62 25.97 -28.41
CA ALA A 230 5.91 27.40 -28.29
C ALA A 230 7.04 27.84 -29.19
N ALA A 231 8.05 27.00 -29.43
CA ALA A 231 9.15 27.27 -30.35
C ALA A 231 8.72 27.23 -31.83
N GLY A 232 7.65 26.50 -32.18
CA GLY A 232 7.04 26.45 -33.50
C GLY A 232 6.17 27.66 -33.87
N GLY A 233 6.04 28.67 -32.99
CA GLY A 233 5.24 29.88 -33.22
C GLY A 233 5.83 30.82 -34.28
N HIS A 234 5.18 31.99 -34.47
CA HIS A 234 5.59 32.97 -35.51
C HIS A 234 7.04 33.43 -35.31
N GLU A 235 7.84 33.36 -36.34
CA GLU A 235 9.31 33.60 -36.38
C GLU A 235 9.74 34.90 -35.68
N LYS A 236 9.00 36.00 -35.87
CA LYS A 236 9.31 37.30 -35.23
C LYS A 236 9.18 37.28 -33.70
N VAL A 237 8.35 36.39 -33.16
CA VAL A 237 8.12 36.24 -31.72
C VAL A 237 9.09 35.23 -31.12
N VAL A 238 9.24 34.08 -31.80
CA VAL A 238 10.00 32.93 -31.30
C VAL A 238 11.51 33.14 -31.48
N LYS A 239 11.94 33.92 -32.46
CA LYS A 239 13.35 34.22 -32.74
C LYS A 239 14.21 32.96 -32.75
N PRO A 240 14.05 32.08 -33.76
CA PRO A 240 14.80 30.85 -33.83
C PRO A 240 16.31 31.12 -33.93
N ILE A 241 17.13 30.35 -33.20
CA ILE A 241 18.60 30.48 -33.25
C ILE A 241 19.17 29.45 -34.22
N ARG A 242 18.64 28.22 -34.17
CA ARG A 242 19.09 27.10 -35.01
C ARG A 242 18.02 26.00 -35.06
N LEU A 243 18.20 25.09 -36.02
CA LEU A 243 17.53 23.80 -36.02
C LEU A 243 18.35 22.81 -35.16
N GLY A 244 17.70 22.12 -34.26
CA GLY A 244 18.23 21.00 -33.48
C GLY A 244 17.61 19.70 -33.96
N ARG A 245 18.16 18.57 -33.52
CA ARG A 245 17.58 17.25 -33.76
C ARG A 245 17.26 16.59 -32.44
N ARG A 246 16.01 16.11 -32.26
CA ARG A 246 15.57 15.47 -31.06
C ARG A 246 14.73 14.24 -31.43
N HIS A 247 15.05 13.08 -30.87
CA HIS A 247 14.39 11.80 -31.20
C HIS A 247 14.19 11.53 -32.71
N GLY A 248 15.15 11.98 -33.51
CA GLY A 248 15.10 11.80 -34.95
C GLY A 248 14.33 12.89 -35.73
N HIS A 249 13.63 13.79 -35.06
CA HIS A 249 12.89 14.92 -35.68
C HIS A 249 13.65 16.23 -35.56
N GLU A 250 13.47 17.11 -36.55
CA GLU A 250 13.99 18.48 -36.50
C GLU A 250 13.13 19.33 -35.59
N VAL A 251 13.75 20.04 -34.64
CA VAL A 251 13.08 20.97 -33.73
C VAL A 251 13.72 22.36 -33.81
N ILE A 252 12.87 23.38 -33.74
CA ILE A 252 13.34 24.77 -33.70
C ILE A 252 13.89 25.05 -32.30
N VAL A 253 15.14 25.47 -32.21
CA VAL A 253 15.80 25.83 -30.95
C VAL A 253 15.85 27.35 -30.85
N ASN A 254 15.29 27.87 -29.78
CA ASN A 254 15.35 29.25 -29.38
C ASN A 254 15.98 29.40 -27.97
N ARG A 255 16.25 30.64 -27.56
CA ARG A 255 16.90 30.92 -26.29
C ARG A 255 16.08 30.44 -25.10
N GLN A 256 14.74 30.54 -25.16
CA GLN A 256 13.85 30.09 -24.08
C GLN A 256 13.90 28.58 -23.91
N LEU A 257 13.88 27.82 -25.01
CA LEU A 257 14.03 26.37 -24.98
C LEU A 257 15.38 25.95 -24.36
N CYS A 258 16.47 26.64 -24.72
CA CYS A 258 17.78 26.36 -24.11
C CYS A 258 17.81 26.65 -22.62
N ILE A 259 17.18 27.73 -22.17
CA ILE A 259 17.10 28.07 -20.73
C ILE A 259 16.23 27.06 -19.98
N ALA A 260 15.07 26.67 -20.53
CA ALA A 260 14.19 25.67 -19.94
C ALA A 260 14.89 24.33 -19.79
N ASN A 261 15.56 23.83 -20.81
CA ASN A 261 16.33 22.59 -20.76
C ASN A 261 17.46 22.64 -19.71
N ALA A 262 18.22 23.74 -19.66
CA ALA A 262 19.29 23.90 -18.69
C ALA A 262 18.76 23.96 -17.25
N PHE A 263 17.63 24.62 -17.05
CA PHE A 263 16.98 24.68 -15.73
C PHE A 263 16.48 23.30 -15.28
N GLU A 264 15.84 22.56 -16.19
CA GLU A 264 15.36 21.21 -15.91
C GLU A 264 16.52 20.27 -15.59
N GLN A 265 17.61 20.31 -16.35
CA GLN A 265 18.80 19.53 -16.07
C GLN A 265 19.36 19.83 -14.66
N VAL A 266 19.42 21.09 -14.25
CA VAL A 266 19.85 21.48 -12.90
C VAL A 266 18.92 20.89 -11.82
N LEU A 267 17.60 20.91 -12.05
CA LEU A 267 16.64 20.33 -11.12
C LEU A 267 16.79 18.80 -11.04
N GLU A 268 16.96 18.14 -12.17
CA GLU A 268 17.17 16.69 -12.24
C GLU A 268 18.44 16.27 -11.49
N GLU A 269 19.55 16.97 -11.69
CA GLU A 269 20.83 16.67 -11.05
C GLU A 269 20.87 17.02 -9.56
N ARG A 270 20.22 18.15 -9.15
CA ARG A 270 20.31 18.67 -7.78
C ARG A 270 19.19 18.24 -6.88
N THR A 271 17.97 18.08 -7.41
CA THR A 271 16.74 17.81 -6.64
C THR A 271 15.83 16.84 -7.39
N PRO A 272 16.24 15.58 -7.61
CA PRO A 272 15.49 14.63 -8.45
C PRO A 272 14.07 14.34 -7.95
N GLY A 273 13.85 14.39 -6.64
CA GLY A 273 12.50 14.23 -6.06
C GLY A 273 11.56 15.39 -6.41
N PHE A 274 12.05 16.61 -6.28
CA PHE A 274 11.29 17.81 -6.62
C PHE A 274 11.07 17.91 -8.13
N HIS A 275 12.07 17.56 -8.95
CA HIS A 275 11.96 17.50 -10.40
C HIS A 275 10.80 16.58 -10.82
N ARG A 276 10.72 15.35 -10.28
CA ARG A 276 9.65 14.40 -10.58
C ARG A 276 8.26 14.93 -10.18
N ALA A 277 8.13 15.53 -9.00
CA ALA A 277 6.87 16.10 -8.55
C ALA A 277 6.41 17.27 -9.45
N LEU A 278 7.33 18.18 -9.79
CA LEU A 278 7.07 19.28 -10.70
C LEU A 278 6.70 18.78 -12.10
N ARG A 279 7.38 17.75 -12.55
CA ARG A 279 7.12 17.09 -13.82
C ARG A 279 5.74 16.47 -13.89
N HIS A 280 5.37 15.70 -12.88
CA HIS A 280 4.04 15.10 -12.79
C HIS A 280 2.93 16.17 -12.80
N PHE A 281 3.13 17.27 -12.07
CA PHE A 281 2.20 18.41 -12.11
C PHE A 281 2.11 19.01 -13.53
N TYR A 282 3.24 19.21 -14.17
CA TYR A 282 3.31 19.77 -15.51
C TYR A 282 2.62 18.88 -16.55
N ASP A 283 2.83 17.57 -16.51
CA ASP A 283 2.21 16.61 -17.43
C ASP A 283 0.71 16.48 -17.18
N THR A 284 0.28 16.52 -15.92
CA THR A 284 -1.14 16.42 -15.55
C THR A 284 -1.95 17.63 -16.05
N TYR A 285 -1.40 18.83 -15.94
CA TYR A 285 -2.14 20.06 -16.25
C TYR A 285 -1.72 20.70 -17.59
N GLY A 286 -0.49 20.53 -18.00
CA GLY A 286 0.07 21.12 -19.23
C GLY A 286 -0.32 20.34 -20.49
N PHE A 287 -0.36 19.01 -20.43
CA PHE A 287 -0.67 18.17 -21.58
C PHE A 287 -2.08 18.38 -22.15
N PRO A 288 -3.16 18.51 -21.35
CA PRO A 288 -4.48 18.88 -21.87
C PRO A 288 -4.51 20.22 -22.58
N VAL A 289 -3.75 21.22 -22.07
CA VAL A 289 -3.65 22.54 -22.69
C VAL A 289 -2.90 22.47 -24.03
N ALA A 290 -1.81 21.71 -24.08
CA ALA A 290 -1.05 21.53 -25.33
C ALA A 290 -1.90 20.87 -26.43
N ARG A 291 -2.79 19.93 -26.09
CA ARG A 291 -3.73 19.30 -27.03
C ARG A 291 -4.77 20.25 -27.61
N LEU A 292 -5.11 21.32 -26.89
CA LEU A 292 -6.05 22.33 -27.36
C LEU A 292 -5.41 23.32 -28.37
N ILE A 293 -4.10 23.40 -28.41
CA ILE A 293 -3.33 24.32 -29.25
C ILE A 293 -2.89 23.64 -30.55
N HIS A 294 -2.91 22.32 -30.60
CA HIS A 294 -2.65 21.49 -31.78
C HIS A 294 -3.95 21.09 -32.48
#